data_1b6fb62fa2289ef2a8793f8c292eefa7
#
_entry.id   1b6fb62fa2289ef2a8793f8c292eefa7
#
_cell.length_a   1.000
_cell.length_b   1.000
_cell.length_c   1.000
_cell.angle_alpha   90.00
_cell.angle_beta   90.00
_cell.angle_gamma   90.00
#
_symmetry.space_group_name_H-M   'P 1'
#
loop_
_entity.id
_entity.type
_entity.pdbx_description
1 polymer ?
#
loop_
_entity_poly.entity_id
_entity_poly.type
_entity_poly.pdbx_seq_one_letter_code
_entity_poly.pdbx_strand_id
1 'polypeptide(L)'
;MARKPNGGTGLEFGVPKARLGDEADGGHPQRTAFAALDDATLVVRAREGDVTAFETLVRRYRMPVYRIAVRILSDTCSAADTAQDAFVTAWRRLYEVKAEQAFAAWLYRITVTRALSTLRTARPYVPLDELAAASDRFPGPEDHALANGLAAALRCALNHLTPEQRACWILREMEGLSYEEVATVLHTTPGAVRGRLHRARPQLAEELKPWR
;
A
#
# COMPACT_ATOMS: atom_id res chain seq x y z
N MET A 1 43.56 10.07 46.48
CA MET A 1 42.72 8.94 46.03
C MET A 1 41.44 9.50 45.49
N ALA A 2 41.35 9.70 44.18
CA ALA A 2 40.28 10.43 43.53
C ALA A 2 39.50 9.51 42.59
N ARG A 3 38.18 9.42 42.82
CA ARG A 3 37.23 8.82 41.91
C ARG A 3 36.91 9.76 40.77
N LYS A 4 37.04 9.31 39.53
CA LYS A 4 36.47 9.94 38.35
C LYS A 4 35.04 9.44 38.16
N PRO A 5 34.05 10.28 37.84
CA PRO A 5 32.78 9.86 37.30
C PRO A 5 32.83 9.83 35.79
N ASN A 6 32.31 8.74 35.25
CA ASN A 6 32.16 8.48 33.83
C ASN A 6 30.87 9.16 33.32
N GLY A 7 30.99 10.20 32.51
CA GLY A 7 29.85 10.87 31.88
C GLY A 7 29.51 10.23 30.56
N GLY A 8 28.48 9.39 30.54
CA GLY A 8 27.85 8.90 29.31
C GLY A 8 26.70 9.81 28.90
N THR A 9 26.90 10.63 27.87
CA THR A 9 25.85 11.42 27.22
C THR A 9 25.09 10.51 26.27
N GLY A 10 24.00 9.92 26.75
CA GLY A 10 23.00 9.27 25.90
C GLY A 10 22.14 10.35 25.27
N LEU A 11 22.22 10.49 23.97
CA LEU A 11 21.24 11.26 23.17
C LEU A 11 19.96 10.43 23.08
N GLU A 12 19.02 10.70 23.97
CA GLU A 12 17.65 10.23 23.83
C GLU A 12 16.97 10.97 22.67
N PHE A 13 16.81 10.29 21.55
CA PHE A 13 15.91 10.73 20.50
C PHE A 13 14.48 10.49 20.98
N GLY A 14 13.89 11.50 21.62
CA GLY A 14 12.48 11.53 21.98
C GLY A 14 11.60 11.51 20.74
N VAL A 15 11.00 10.37 20.44
CA VAL A 15 9.90 10.27 19.50
C VAL A 15 8.67 10.89 20.19
N PRO A 16 8.06 11.97 19.67
CA PRO A 16 6.86 12.52 20.26
C PRO A 16 5.73 11.48 20.17
N LYS A 17 5.25 11.01 21.31
CA LYS A 17 3.99 10.25 21.41
C LYS A 17 2.85 11.17 20.98
N ALA A 18 2.41 11.04 19.73
CA ALA A 18 1.15 11.61 19.28
C ALA A 18 0.01 10.96 20.07
N ARG A 19 -0.65 11.72 20.92
CA ARG A 19 -1.91 11.34 21.55
C ARG A 19 -2.96 11.20 20.44
N LEU A 20 -3.46 9.98 20.25
CA LEU A 20 -4.72 9.74 19.55
C LEU A 20 -5.85 10.31 20.45
N GLY A 21 -6.17 11.58 20.23
CA GLY A 21 -7.36 12.22 20.77
C GLY A 21 -8.35 12.34 19.62
N ASP A 22 -9.54 11.76 19.82
CA ASP A 22 -10.74 12.09 19.09
C ASP A 22 -10.98 13.60 19.21
N GLU A 23 -10.64 14.34 18.17
CA GLU A 23 -11.17 15.70 17.98
C GLU A 23 -11.91 15.72 16.66
N ALA A 24 -13.22 15.97 16.81
CA ALA A 24 -14.17 16.23 15.74
C ALA A 24 -13.56 17.14 14.65
N ASP A 25 -13.90 16.78 13.41
CA ASP A 25 -13.57 17.42 12.13
C ASP A 25 -13.89 18.92 12.10
N GLY A 26 -13.01 19.71 12.70
CA GLY A 26 -12.89 21.14 12.54
C GLY A 26 -11.81 21.43 11.50
N GLY A 27 -12.20 21.46 10.22
CA GLY A 27 -11.28 21.63 9.10
C GLY A 27 -10.38 22.84 9.27
N HIS A 28 -9.12 22.63 9.65
CA HIS A 28 -8.09 23.67 9.62
C HIS A 28 -7.98 24.18 8.18
N PRO A 29 -8.09 25.50 7.90
CA PRO A 29 -8.08 26.06 6.55
C PRO A 29 -6.82 25.67 5.76
N GLN A 30 -5.70 25.44 6.43
CA GLN A 30 -4.48 24.94 5.82
C GLN A 30 -4.62 23.48 5.28
N ARG A 31 -5.36 22.60 5.97
CA ARG A 31 -5.58 21.21 5.52
C ARG A 31 -6.39 21.14 4.22
N THR A 32 -7.35 22.03 4.05
CA THR A 32 -8.17 22.13 2.83
C THR A 32 -7.34 22.67 1.66
N ALA A 33 -6.49 23.66 1.91
CA ALA A 33 -5.58 24.21 0.90
C ALA A 33 -4.60 23.14 0.36
N PHE A 34 -4.02 22.31 1.22
CA PHE A 34 -3.12 21.22 0.81
C PHE A 34 -3.84 20.10 0.05
N ALA A 35 -5.11 19.83 0.36
CA ALA A 35 -5.88 18.81 -0.35
C ALA A 35 -6.10 19.13 -1.84
N ALA A 36 -6.09 20.44 -2.20
CA ALA A 36 -6.25 20.91 -3.58
C ALA A 36 -4.94 20.89 -4.39
N LEU A 37 -3.77 20.77 -3.74
CA LEU A 37 -2.48 20.73 -4.42
C LEU A 37 -2.29 19.41 -5.17
N ASP A 38 -1.58 19.46 -6.29
CA ASP A 38 -1.16 18.25 -7.00
C ASP A 38 -0.02 17.52 -6.28
N ASP A 39 0.21 16.27 -6.66
CA ASP A 39 1.23 15.43 -6.02
C ASP A 39 2.64 15.99 -6.20
N ALA A 40 2.93 16.60 -7.36
CA ALA A 40 4.24 17.18 -7.63
C ALA A 40 4.57 18.28 -6.64
N THR A 41 3.64 19.22 -6.43
CA THR A 41 3.78 20.30 -5.46
C THR A 41 3.92 19.77 -4.03
N LEU A 42 3.12 18.75 -3.65
CA LEU A 42 3.20 18.14 -2.33
C LEU A 42 4.55 17.45 -2.11
N VAL A 43 5.08 16.75 -3.11
CA VAL A 43 6.39 16.09 -3.02
C VAL A 43 7.53 17.10 -2.86
N VAL A 44 7.51 18.20 -3.61
CA VAL A 44 8.52 19.28 -3.48
C VAL A 44 8.52 19.83 -2.06
N ARG A 45 7.34 20.24 -1.55
CA ARG A 45 7.22 20.78 -0.18
C ARG A 45 7.63 19.76 0.90
N ALA A 46 7.23 18.52 0.74
CA ALA A 46 7.59 17.47 1.68
C ALA A 46 9.12 17.21 1.72
N ARG A 47 9.82 17.35 0.59
CA ARG A 47 11.30 17.32 0.53
C ARG A 47 11.95 18.49 1.27
N GLU A 48 11.30 19.63 1.29
CA GLU A 48 11.73 20.83 2.03
C GLU A 48 11.43 20.73 3.53
N GLY A 49 10.85 19.60 3.98
CA GLY A 49 10.55 19.33 5.39
C GLY A 49 9.13 19.69 5.81
N ASP A 50 8.24 20.04 4.87
CA ASP A 50 6.82 20.28 5.17
C ASP A 50 6.10 18.96 5.46
N VAL A 51 5.97 18.66 6.74
CA VAL A 51 5.29 17.45 7.24
C VAL A 51 3.82 17.41 6.80
N THR A 52 3.13 18.56 6.75
CA THR A 52 1.71 18.67 6.35
C THR A 52 1.51 18.27 4.88
N ALA A 53 2.48 18.60 4.02
CA ALA A 53 2.48 18.15 2.63
C ALA A 53 2.58 16.63 2.53
N PHE A 54 3.48 16.00 3.30
CA PHE A 54 3.60 14.55 3.33
C PHE A 54 2.38 13.86 3.95
N GLU A 55 1.82 14.39 5.04
CA GLU A 55 0.57 13.89 5.62
C GLU A 55 -0.58 13.90 4.59
N THR A 56 -0.61 14.88 3.72
CA THR A 56 -1.62 14.96 2.65
C THR A 56 -1.41 13.86 1.61
N LEU A 57 -0.16 13.56 1.23
CA LEU A 57 0.18 12.40 0.39
C LEU A 57 -0.22 11.09 1.07
N VAL A 58 0.09 10.92 2.37
CA VAL A 58 -0.31 9.73 3.14
C VAL A 58 -1.83 9.56 3.12
N ARG A 59 -2.61 10.61 3.38
CA ARG A 59 -4.08 10.55 3.33
C ARG A 59 -4.60 10.16 1.95
N ARG A 60 -4.00 10.66 0.88
CA ARG A 60 -4.38 10.37 -0.52
C ARG A 60 -4.09 8.92 -0.89
N TYR A 61 -2.96 8.40 -0.47
CA TYR A 61 -2.45 7.10 -0.90
C TYR A 61 -2.63 5.96 0.10
N ARG A 62 -3.05 6.20 1.36
CA ARG A 62 -3.20 5.14 2.37
C ARG A 62 -4.09 3.99 1.91
N MET A 63 -5.24 4.31 1.30
CA MET A 63 -6.16 3.27 0.85
C MET A 63 -5.67 2.52 -0.40
N PRO A 64 -5.17 3.17 -1.47
CA PRO A 64 -4.50 2.47 -2.56
C PRO A 64 -3.36 1.55 -2.09
N VAL A 65 -2.44 2.05 -1.27
CA VAL A 65 -1.31 1.28 -0.72
C VAL A 65 -1.79 0.07 0.08
N TYR A 66 -2.75 0.26 0.99
CA TYR A 66 -3.32 -0.84 1.77
C TYR A 66 -4.02 -1.87 0.87
N ARG A 67 -4.84 -1.42 -0.12
CA ARG A 67 -5.51 -2.33 -1.07
C ARG A 67 -4.51 -3.15 -1.89
N ILE A 68 -3.42 -2.56 -2.35
CA ILE A 68 -2.34 -3.29 -3.02
C ILE A 68 -1.75 -4.35 -2.09
N ALA A 69 -1.39 -3.96 -0.87
CA ALA A 69 -0.78 -4.86 0.10
C ALA A 69 -1.68 -6.03 0.46
N VAL A 70 -2.96 -5.77 0.84
CA VAL A 70 -3.88 -6.82 1.26
C VAL A 70 -4.23 -7.80 0.13
N ARG A 71 -4.31 -7.32 -1.12
CA ARG A 71 -4.57 -8.20 -2.27
C ARG A 71 -3.37 -9.04 -2.66
N ILE A 72 -2.15 -8.57 -2.41
CA ILE A 72 -0.93 -9.37 -2.64
C ILE A 72 -0.74 -10.38 -1.51
N LEU A 73 -0.91 -9.97 -0.26
CA LEU A 73 -0.59 -10.78 0.93
C LEU A 73 -1.73 -11.70 1.36
N SER A 74 -2.99 -11.33 1.06
CA SER A 74 -4.22 -12.00 1.52
C SER A 74 -4.35 -12.07 3.04
N ASP A 75 -3.59 -11.26 3.77
CA ASP A 75 -3.61 -11.13 5.22
C ASP A 75 -3.66 -9.64 5.61
N THR A 76 -4.64 -9.28 6.43
CA THR A 76 -4.93 -7.88 6.81
C THR A 76 -3.87 -7.31 7.76
N CYS A 77 -3.34 -8.13 8.67
CA CYS A 77 -2.31 -7.70 9.61
C CYS A 77 -1.01 -7.39 8.89
N SER A 78 -0.49 -8.34 8.11
CA SER A 78 0.73 -8.13 7.29
C SER A 78 0.55 -7.01 6.27
N ALA A 79 -0.68 -6.80 5.76
CA ALA A 79 -0.97 -5.70 4.83
C ALA A 79 -0.90 -4.34 5.52
N ALA A 80 -1.42 -4.21 6.74
CA ALA A 80 -1.35 -2.98 7.52
C ALA A 80 0.11 -2.62 7.84
N ASP A 81 0.90 -3.59 8.30
CA ASP A 81 2.33 -3.43 8.58
C ASP A 81 3.10 -3.04 7.31
N THR A 82 2.82 -3.73 6.19
CA THR A 82 3.44 -3.42 4.88
C THR A 82 3.12 -2.01 4.42
N ALA A 83 1.87 -1.57 4.59
CA ALA A 83 1.44 -0.22 4.23
C ALA A 83 2.14 0.84 5.09
N GLN A 84 2.19 0.64 6.41
CA GLN A 84 2.90 1.53 7.32
C GLN A 84 4.37 1.63 6.97
N ASP A 85 5.04 0.50 6.80
CA ASP A 85 6.44 0.41 6.43
C ASP A 85 6.74 1.07 5.07
N ALA A 86 5.80 0.98 4.11
CA ALA A 86 5.93 1.65 2.83
C ALA A 86 5.96 3.18 3.00
N PHE A 87 5.10 3.76 3.83
CA PHE A 87 5.10 5.20 4.08
C PHE A 87 6.32 5.65 4.89
N VAL A 88 6.75 4.88 5.88
CA VAL A 88 8.00 5.17 6.62
C VAL A 88 9.20 5.17 5.66
N THR A 89 9.26 4.19 4.76
CA THR A 89 10.31 4.12 3.74
C THR A 89 10.20 5.28 2.76
N ALA A 90 8.97 5.62 2.33
CA ALA A 90 8.72 6.74 1.43
C ALA A 90 9.17 8.08 2.05
N TRP A 91 8.86 8.33 3.32
CA TRP A 91 9.33 9.52 4.02
C TRP A 91 10.87 9.62 4.05
N ARG A 92 11.53 8.54 4.42
CA ARG A 92 13.00 8.49 4.53
C ARG A 92 13.71 8.63 3.19
N ARG A 93 13.07 8.19 2.10
CA ARG A 93 13.68 8.11 0.77
C ARG A 93 13.01 9.05 -0.25
N LEU A 94 12.26 10.05 0.23
CA LEU A 94 11.50 10.96 -0.63
C LEU A 94 12.41 11.73 -1.62
N TYR A 95 13.67 11.96 -1.24
CA TYR A 95 14.68 12.58 -2.10
C TYR A 95 15.06 11.74 -3.34
N GLU A 96 14.74 10.44 -3.35
CA GLU A 96 15.02 9.55 -4.49
C GLU A 96 13.97 9.65 -5.62
N VAL A 97 12.84 10.29 -5.36
CA VAL A 97 11.80 10.50 -6.39
C VAL A 97 12.36 11.42 -7.46
N LYS A 98 12.68 10.88 -8.63
CA LYS A 98 13.33 11.63 -9.72
C LYS A 98 12.39 12.60 -10.43
N ALA A 99 11.13 12.20 -10.56
CA ALA A 99 10.08 13.01 -11.15
C ALA A 99 8.90 13.05 -10.16
N GLU A 100 8.52 14.23 -9.73
CA GLU A 100 7.49 14.43 -8.72
C GLU A 100 6.15 13.83 -9.13
N GLN A 101 5.84 13.85 -10.43
CA GLN A 101 4.64 13.26 -11.04
C GLN A 101 4.64 11.72 -10.95
N ALA A 102 5.81 11.10 -10.76
CA ALA A 102 5.94 9.63 -10.64
C ALA A 102 5.81 9.13 -9.19
N PHE A 103 5.42 9.99 -8.23
CA PHE A 103 5.34 9.64 -6.81
C PHE A 103 4.47 8.40 -6.57
N ALA A 104 3.29 8.33 -7.18
CA ALA A 104 2.38 7.19 -7.03
C ALA A 104 3.04 5.86 -7.45
N ALA A 105 3.61 5.82 -8.66
CA ALA A 105 4.29 4.62 -9.16
C ALA A 105 5.49 4.23 -8.29
N TRP A 106 6.25 5.22 -7.81
CA TRP A 106 7.38 5.00 -6.92
C TRP A 106 6.94 4.45 -5.55
N LEU A 107 5.87 4.97 -4.96
CA LEU A 107 5.29 4.49 -3.70
C LEU A 107 4.73 3.06 -3.88
N TYR A 108 4.04 2.78 -4.98
CA TYR A 108 3.54 1.43 -5.29
C TYR A 108 4.68 0.43 -5.46
N ARG A 109 5.81 0.85 -6.04
CA ARG A 109 7.02 0.02 -6.11
C ARG A 109 7.51 -0.37 -4.72
N ILE A 110 7.60 0.56 -3.78
CA ILE A 110 7.99 0.28 -2.40
C ILE A 110 7.03 -0.74 -1.79
N THR A 111 5.72 -0.51 -1.92
CA THR A 111 4.67 -1.37 -1.37
C THR A 111 4.73 -2.79 -1.93
N VAL A 112 4.78 -2.93 -3.26
CA VAL A 112 4.81 -4.25 -3.91
C VAL A 112 6.10 -5.00 -3.61
N THR A 113 7.25 -4.31 -3.64
CA THR A 113 8.53 -4.94 -3.30
C THR A 113 8.51 -5.49 -1.88
N ARG A 114 7.94 -4.74 -0.94
CA ARG A 114 7.79 -5.16 0.45
C ARG A 114 6.84 -6.36 0.57
N ALA A 115 5.65 -6.28 -0.02
CA ALA A 115 4.67 -7.37 0.00
C ALA A 115 5.22 -8.66 -0.62
N LEU A 116 5.88 -8.60 -1.78
CA LEU A 116 6.51 -9.76 -2.40
C LEU A 116 7.68 -10.31 -1.56
N SER A 117 8.40 -9.45 -0.85
CA SER A 117 9.45 -9.89 0.08
C SER A 117 8.85 -10.64 1.28
N THR A 118 7.77 -10.12 1.86
CA THR A 118 7.03 -10.77 2.95
C THR A 118 6.55 -12.17 2.53
N LEU A 119 5.98 -12.32 1.32
CA LEU A 119 5.57 -13.63 0.81
C LEU A 119 6.73 -14.61 0.64
N ARG A 120 7.93 -14.14 0.26
CA ARG A 120 9.11 -15.00 0.11
C ARG A 120 9.70 -15.45 1.44
N THR A 121 9.58 -14.62 2.48
CA THR A 121 10.10 -14.92 3.82
C THR A 121 9.09 -15.65 4.70
N ALA A 122 7.80 -15.51 4.40
CA ALA A 122 6.77 -16.29 5.05
C ALA A 122 7.01 -17.77 4.73
N ARG A 123 7.24 -18.61 5.75
CA ARG A 123 7.12 -20.06 5.61
C ARG A 123 5.71 -20.38 5.10
N PRO A 124 5.50 -21.47 4.34
CA PRO A 124 4.15 -21.83 3.92
C PRO A 124 3.26 -21.92 5.16
N TYR A 125 2.47 -20.87 5.36
CA TYR A 125 1.42 -20.82 6.36
C TYR A 125 0.28 -21.65 5.78
N VAL A 126 -0.01 -22.77 6.43
CA VAL A 126 -1.25 -23.51 6.21
C VAL A 126 -2.36 -22.57 6.69
N PRO A 127 -3.30 -22.12 5.83
CA PRO A 127 -4.38 -21.29 6.29
C PRO A 127 -5.17 -22.06 7.33
N LEU A 128 -5.21 -21.57 8.56
CA LEU A 128 -6.24 -21.96 9.49
C LEU A 128 -7.53 -21.39 8.92
N ASP A 129 -8.51 -22.26 8.69
CA ASP A 129 -9.86 -21.96 8.18
C ASP A 129 -10.67 -21.11 9.17
N GLU A 130 -10.23 -19.93 9.50
CA GLU A 130 -11.01 -18.98 10.30
C GLU A 130 -10.39 -17.59 10.21
N LEU A 131 -10.73 -16.85 9.18
CA LEU A 131 -10.91 -15.40 9.25
C LEU A 131 -11.74 -14.91 8.04
N ALA A 132 -12.96 -15.42 7.99
CA ALA A 132 -14.04 -14.69 7.37
C ALA A 132 -14.22 -13.36 8.14
N ALA A 133 -14.35 -12.28 7.39
CA ALA A 133 -14.82 -10.98 7.87
C ALA A 133 -13.82 -10.06 8.58
N ALA A 134 -12.86 -9.51 7.81
CA ALA A 134 -12.62 -8.07 7.97
C ALA A 134 -13.45 -7.38 6.88
N SER A 135 -14.72 -7.17 7.19
CA SER A 135 -15.64 -6.43 6.36
C SER A 135 -15.23 -4.96 6.39
N ASP A 136 -14.77 -4.43 5.26
CA ASP A 136 -14.87 -3.00 4.99
C ASP A 136 -16.35 -2.62 5.09
N ARG A 137 -16.73 -2.02 6.21
CA ARG A 137 -18.07 -1.46 6.41
C ARG A 137 -18.23 -0.23 5.54
N PHE A 138 -18.98 -0.36 4.45
CA PHE A 138 -19.71 0.71 3.79
C PHE A 138 -21.08 0.18 3.31
N PRO A 139 -22.12 1.03 3.16
CA PRO A 139 -23.46 0.74 3.63
C PRO A 139 -24.45 0.13 2.61
N GLY A 140 -25.39 -0.71 3.10
CA GLY A 140 -26.61 -1.23 2.46
C GLY A 140 -26.74 -2.77 2.53
N PRO A 141 -27.83 -3.37 3.07
CA PRO A 141 -27.80 -4.80 3.43
C PRO A 141 -27.98 -5.80 2.29
N GLU A 142 -28.60 -5.49 1.16
CA GLU A 142 -28.89 -6.50 0.10
C GLU A 142 -27.91 -6.47 -1.09
N ASP A 143 -27.52 -5.30 -1.55
CA ASP A 143 -26.46 -5.17 -2.56
C ASP A 143 -25.09 -5.58 -2.01
N HIS A 144 -24.92 -5.57 -0.70
CA HIS A 144 -23.69 -5.94 0.00
C HIS A 144 -23.41 -7.45 0.03
N ALA A 145 -24.43 -8.30 0.09
CA ALA A 145 -24.19 -9.74 0.12
C ALA A 145 -23.60 -10.24 -1.19
N LEU A 146 -24.10 -9.76 -2.33
CA LEU A 146 -23.58 -10.07 -3.66
C LEU A 146 -22.20 -9.43 -3.89
N ALA A 147 -22.04 -8.15 -3.50
CA ALA A 147 -20.75 -7.45 -3.61
C ALA A 147 -19.67 -8.08 -2.71
N ASN A 148 -20.02 -8.49 -1.49
CA ASN A 148 -19.13 -9.19 -0.57
C ASN A 148 -18.76 -10.59 -1.11
N GLY A 149 -19.73 -11.30 -1.69
CA GLY A 149 -19.50 -12.60 -2.33
C GLY A 149 -18.55 -12.50 -3.51
N LEU A 150 -18.77 -11.54 -4.42
CA LEU A 150 -17.88 -11.31 -5.57
C LEU A 150 -16.48 -10.86 -5.11
N ALA A 151 -16.38 -10.00 -4.11
CA ALA A 151 -15.09 -9.57 -3.55
C ALA A 151 -14.33 -10.75 -2.91
N ALA A 152 -15.03 -11.65 -2.22
CA ALA A 152 -14.45 -12.87 -1.67
C ALA A 152 -14.00 -13.83 -2.79
N ALA A 153 -14.82 -14.04 -3.81
CA ALA A 153 -14.48 -14.86 -4.97
C ALA A 153 -13.25 -14.30 -5.72
N LEU A 154 -13.18 -12.98 -5.90
CA LEU A 154 -12.02 -12.33 -6.50
C LEU A 154 -10.75 -12.52 -5.67
N ARG A 155 -10.84 -12.42 -4.33
CA ARG A 155 -9.70 -12.73 -3.47
C ARG A 155 -9.21 -14.17 -3.64
N CYS A 156 -10.12 -15.13 -3.63
CA CYS A 156 -9.78 -16.53 -3.87
C CYS A 156 -9.12 -16.71 -5.23
N ALA A 157 -9.71 -16.17 -6.28
CA ALA A 157 -9.17 -16.25 -7.63
C ALA A 157 -7.76 -15.61 -7.74
N LEU A 158 -7.55 -14.46 -7.10
CA LEU A 158 -6.23 -13.83 -7.06
C LEU A 158 -5.20 -14.70 -6.32
N ASN A 159 -5.61 -15.49 -5.31
CA ASN A 159 -4.71 -16.36 -4.56
C ASN A 159 -4.20 -17.55 -5.40
N HIS A 160 -4.90 -17.97 -6.43
CA HIS A 160 -4.45 -18.99 -7.36
C HIS A 160 -3.43 -18.48 -8.39
N LEU A 161 -3.27 -17.17 -8.52
CA LEU A 161 -2.21 -16.59 -9.35
C LEU A 161 -0.85 -16.65 -8.65
N THR A 162 0.24 -16.74 -9.43
CA THR A 162 1.56 -16.51 -8.85
C THR A 162 1.66 -15.09 -8.29
N PRO A 163 2.50 -14.84 -7.27
CA PRO A 163 2.66 -13.50 -6.69
C PRO A 163 2.94 -12.41 -7.74
N GLU A 164 3.74 -12.73 -8.76
CA GLU A 164 4.09 -11.79 -9.84
C GLU A 164 2.93 -11.56 -10.81
N GLN A 165 2.13 -12.58 -11.12
CA GLN A 165 0.91 -12.43 -11.93
C GLN A 165 -0.12 -11.59 -11.18
N ARG A 166 -0.32 -11.88 -9.89
CA ARG A 166 -1.21 -11.14 -9.00
C ARG A 166 -0.82 -9.67 -8.93
N ALA A 167 0.46 -9.36 -8.68
CA ALA A 167 0.96 -7.99 -8.64
C ALA A 167 0.76 -7.26 -9.98
N CYS A 168 1.05 -7.91 -11.13
CA CYS A 168 0.77 -7.34 -12.45
C CYS A 168 -0.71 -7.00 -12.63
N TRP A 169 -1.58 -7.91 -12.23
CA TRP A 169 -3.03 -7.74 -12.39
C TRP A 169 -3.57 -6.60 -11.54
N ILE A 170 -3.18 -6.54 -10.25
CA ILE A 170 -3.60 -5.48 -9.33
C ILE A 170 -3.15 -4.12 -9.85
N LEU A 171 -1.89 -3.97 -10.20
CA LEU A 171 -1.36 -2.68 -10.66
C LEU A 171 -2.00 -2.23 -11.98
N ARG A 172 -2.27 -3.15 -12.91
CA ARG A 172 -2.82 -2.81 -14.22
C ARG A 172 -4.34 -2.59 -14.18
N GLU A 173 -5.09 -3.56 -13.62
CA GLU A 173 -6.55 -3.58 -13.75
C GLU A 173 -7.26 -2.83 -12.62
N MET A 174 -6.61 -2.68 -11.45
CA MET A 174 -7.22 -2.01 -10.31
C MET A 174 -6.66 -0.60 -10.05
N GLU A 175 -5.35 -0.43 -10.23
CA GLU A 175 -4.71 0.88 -10.02
C GLU A 175 -4.50 1.65 -11.34
N GLY A 176 -4.81 1.05 -12.48
CA GLY A 176 -4.85 1.71 -13.79
C GLY A 176 -3.49 2.04 -14.40
N LEU A 177 -2.37 1.49 -13.89
CA LEU A 177 -1.04 1.76 -14.41
C LEU A 177 -0.88 1.24 -15.85
N SER A 178 -0.10 1.95 -16.66
CA SER A 178 0.32 1.48 -17.98
C SER A 178 1.22 0.24 -17.90
N TYR A 179 1.43 -0.47 -18.99
CA TYR A 179 2.36 -1.61 -19.04
C TYR A 179 3.79 -1.20 -18.69
N GLU A 180 4.18 -0.01 -19.10
CA GLU A 180 5.48 0.60 -18.86
C GLU A 180 5.68 0.93 -17.38
N GLU A 181 4.66 1.51 -16.75
CA GLU A 181 4.66 1.81 -15.30
C GLU A 181 4.69 0.53 -14.47
N VAL A 182 3.85 -0.46 -14.80
CA VAL A 182 3.87 -1.78 -14.13
C VAL A 182 5.25 -2.44 -14.27
N ALA A 183 5.85 -2.37 -15.46
CA ALA A 183 7.18 -2.91 -15.69
C ALA A 183 8.25 -2.22 -14.83
N THR A 184 8.15 -0.89 -14.70
CA THR A 184 9.03 -0.09 -13.83
C THR A 184 8.84 -0.47 -12.36
N VAL A 185 7.60 -0.59 -11.89
CA VAL A 185 7.26 -0.98 -10.52
C VAL A 185 7.82 -2.37 -10.18
N LEU A 186 7.68 -3.33 -11.09
CA LEU A 186 8.06 -4.73 -10.87
C LEU A 186 9.49 -5.08 -11.33
N HIS A 187 10.30 -4.10 -11.75
CA HIS A 187 11.65 -4.31 -12.28
C HIS A 187 11.69 -5.38 -13.39
N THR A 188 10.82 -5.25 -14.36
CA THR A 188 10.66 -6.19 -15.47
C THR A 188 10.48 -5.45 -16.81
N THR A 189 10.12 -6.16 -17.87
CA THR A 189 9.83 -5.56 -19.17
C THR A 189 8.32 -5.47 -19.44
N PRO A 190 7.84 -4.50 -20.26
CA PRO A 190 6.44 -4.44 -20.66
C PRO A 190 5.94 -5.72 -21.36
N GLY A 191 6.83 -6.41 -22.08
CA GLY A 191 6.54 -7.72 -22.69
C GLY A 191 6.28 -8.80 -21.64
N ALA A 192 7.09 -8.84 -20.57
CA ALA A 192 6.87 -9.78 -19.47
C ALA A 192 5.56 -9.48 -18.71
N VAL A 193 5.22 -8.20 -18.52
CA VAL A 193 3.93 -7.80 -17.92
C VAL A 193 2.77 -8.30 -18.79
N ARG A 194 2.80 -8.05 -20.12
CA ARG A 194 1.80 -8.56 -21.04
C ARG A 194 1.64 -10.08 -20.95
N GLY A 195 2.75 -10.82 -20.93
CA GLY A 195 2.76 -12.28 -20.81
C GLY A 195 2.17 -12.78 -19.47
N ARG A 196 2.46 -12.09 -18.37
CA ARG A 196 1.87 -12.42 -17.05
C ARG A 196 0.37 -12.19 -17.04
N LEU A 197 -0.11 -11.06 -17.54
CA LEU A 197 -1.53 -10.73 -17.65
C LEU A 197 -2.28 -11.66 -18.60
N HIS A 198 -1.66 -12.03 -19.74
CA HIS A 198 -2.24 -12.99 -20.67
C HIS A 198 -2.50 -14.35 -20.01
N ARG A 199 -1.62 -14.81 -19.13
CA ARG A 199 -1.82 -16.06 -18.36
C ARG A 199 -2.80 -15.89 -17.20
N ALA A 200 -2.81 -14.74 -16.53
CA ALA A 200 -3.69 -14.49 -15.39
C ALA A 200 -5.17 -14.36 -15.79
N ARG A 201 -5.49 -13.69 -16.89
CA ARG A 201 -6.86 -13.41 -17.31
C ARG A 201 -7.73 -14.65 -17.51
N PRO A 202 -7.30 -15.73 -18.21
CA PRO A 202 -8.09 -16.94 -18.34
C PRO A 202 -8.36 -17.63 -17.00
N GLN A 203 -7.35 -17.66 -16.10
CA GLN A 203 -7.50 -18.26 -14.77
C GLN A 203 -8.58 -17.52 -13.97
N LEU A 204 -8.48 -16.19 -13.90
CA LEU A 204 -9.48 -15.36 -13.21
C LEU A 204 -10.87 -15.47 -13.86
N ALA A 205 -10.95 -15.53 -15.19
CA ALA A 205 -12.22 -15.66 -15.91
C ALA A 205 -12.91 -16.98 -15.60
N GLU A 206 -12.15 -18.07 -15.44
CA GLU A 206 -12.67 -19.39 -15.06
C GLU A 206 -13.20 -19.40 -13.63
N GLU A 207 -12.40 -18.89 -12.68
CA GLU A 207 -12.75 -18.81 -11.26
C GLU A 207 -13.99 -17.93 -11.00
N LEU A 208 -14.18 -16.89 -11.80
CA LEU A 208 -15.29 -15.94 -11.66
C LEU A 208 -16.52 -16.26 -12.51
N LYS A 209 -16.54 -17.40 -13.23
CA LYS A 209 -17.71 -17.83 -14.02
C LYS A 209 -19.03 -17.84 -13.26
N PRO A 210 -19.09 -18.33 -12.00
CA PRO A 210 -20.34 -18.36 -11.25
C PRO A 210 -20.93 -16.97 -10.95
N TRP A 211 -20.16 -15.90 -11.16
CA TRP A 211 -20.51 -14.52 -10.84
C TRP A 211 -20.83 -13.65 -12.08
N ARG A 212 -20.95 -14.25 -13.26
CA ARG A 212 -21.30 -13.58 -14.52
C ARG A 212 -22.79 -13.55 -14.79
#